data_726d5e066ccc0c3b3f58c77c9e05f708
#
_entry.id   726d5e066ccc0c3b3f58c77c9e05f708
#
_cell.length_a   1.000
_cell.length_b   1.000
_cell.length_c   1.000
_cell.angle_alpha   90.00
_cell.angle_beta   90.00
_cell.angle_gamma   90.00
#
_symmetry.space_group_name_H-M   'P 1'
#
loop_
_entity.id
_entity.type
_entity.pdbx_description
1 polymer ?
#
loop_
_entity_poly.entity_id
_entity_poly.type
_entity_poly.pdbx_seq_one_letter_code
_entity_poly.pdbx_strand_id
1 'polypeptide(L)'
;MRIVPALDSIDRLVSRSRAMRVAMVLTIATVVALALSAIGGTDTLDRFGRPVGTDFSNVYAAGRLALGGTPELAWDWPRHFAMQQSVHGRADIPFYGWHYPPPFLIVATVLASIPYLPALMLWQAMGLAVAAAATRKLLTRPGDWLIALGFPAVFVCLGHGQNGFLTAALLGGGMLLLDRRPIAAGMLIGLLAYKPQLGLLLPLVLAAGGHWRAFAMAAATVLVMAGCSALMFGTEAWDAFAQSLELTRSAVVEDAQTGAAKLVTPFAAIRLLGGGAGTAWVIQCAAIAGLAAAIVRTRRCRPALLGTVAIAASLLATPYAFDYDMVVLGIAIAWLARDADTHGWRRGERALLAFAYCAPLFGRAVAATTLVPVNLIAILAVLAVALARTSPAIKASPSRHLRAASAQ
;
A
#
# COMPACT_ATOMS: atom_id res chain seq x y z
N MET A 1 -31.02 -12.25 5.07
CA MET A 1 -31.47 -11.46 6.23
C MET A 1 -30.83 -11.81 7.60
N ARG A 2 -29.78 -12.67 7.67
CA ARG A 2 -29.08 -13.07 8.92
C ARG A 2 -27.72 -12.37 9.18
N ILE A 3 -27.21 -11.56 8.25
CA ILE A 3 -25.88 -10.91 8.36
C ILE A 3 -25.89 -9.75 9.36
N VAL A 4 -27.01 -9.05 9.49
CA VAL A 4 -27.11 -7.81 10.28
C VAL A 4 -26.94 -8.03 11.80
N PRO A 5 -27.51 -9.06 12.44
CA PRO A 5 -27.28 -9.34 13.86
C PRO A 5 -25.84 -9.76 14.17
N ALA A 6 -25.16 -10.42 13.22
CA ALA A 6 -23.78 -10.84 13.39
C ALA A 6 -22.82 -9.64 13.45
N LEU A 7 -23.00 -8.64 12.59
CA LEU A 7 -22.19 -7.42 12.61
C LEU A 7 -22.30 -6.66 13.93
N ASP A 8 -23.51 -6.57 14.52
CA ASP A 8 -23.70 -5.92 15.82
C ASP A 8 -22.98 -6.66 16.96
N SER A 9 -22.96 -7.97 16.89
CA SER A 9 -22.26 -8.79 17.88
C SER A 9 -20.74 -8.58 17.76
N ILE A 10 -20.21 -8.53 16.54
CA ILE A 10 -18.80 -8.26 16.29
C ILE A 10 -18.43 -6.82 16.68
N ASP A 11 -19.27 -5.81 16.36
CA ASP A 11 -19.03 -4.42 16.77
C ASP A 11 -18.85 -4.28 18.29
N ARG A 12 -19.64 -5.01 19.09
CA ARG A 12 -19.49 -5.05 20.55
C ARG A 12 -18.20 -5.72 21.00
N LEU A 13 -17.67 -6.64 20.20
CA LEU A 13 -16.41 -7.31 20.50
C LEU A 13 -15.21 -6.43 20.14
N VAL A 14 -15.30 -5.50 19.19
CA VAL A 14 -14.19 -4.64 18.78
C VAL A 14 -14.09 -3.44 19.71
N SER A 15 -13.23 -3.55 20.71
CA SER A 15 -12.86 -2.45 21.60
C SER A 15 -11.38 -2.09 21.42
N ARG A 16 -11.01 -0.85 21.77
CA ARG A 16 -9.63 -0.37 21.69
C ARG A 16 -8.65 -1.25 22.50
N SER A 17 -9.05 -1.66 23.71
CA SER A 17 -8.22 -2.52 24.55
C SER A 17 -7.99 -3.91 23.93
N ARG A 18 -8.99 -4.46 23.26
CA ARG A 18 -8.82 -5.72 22.51
C ARG A 18 -7.97 -5.51 21.27
N ALA A 19 -8.17 -4.43 20.52
CA ALA A 19 -7.32 -4.09 19.37
C ALA A 19 -5.84 -3.97 19.77
N MET A 20 -5.53 -3.33 20.91
CA MET A 20 -4.17 -3.24 21.44
C MET A 20 -3.59 -4.61 21.80
N ARG A 21 -4.37 -5.51 22.43
CA ARG A 21 -3.91 -6.87 22.76
C ARG A 21 -3.62 -7.68 21.50
N VAL A 22 -4.51 -7.64 20.52
CA VAL A 22 -4.32 -8.30 19.22
C VAL A 22 -3.07 -7.75 18.53
N ALA A 23 -2.92 -6.43 18.48
CA ALA A 23 -1.75 -5.78 17.88
C ALA A 23 -0.45 -6.18 18.60
N MET A 24 -0.46 -6.27 19.92
CA MET A 24 0.71 -6.73 20.70
C MET A 24 1.10 -8.17 20.32
N VAL A 25 0.13 -9.08 20.27
CA VAL A 25 0.37 -10.47 19.85
C VAL A 25 0.92 -10.52 18.43
N LEU A 26 0.32 -9.77 17.49
CA LEU A 26 0.78 -9.70 16.10
C LEU A 26 2.18 -9.10 15.97
N THR A 27 2.49 -8.06 16.76
CA THR A 27 3.85 -7.46 16.78
C THR A 27 4.88 -8.46 17.29
N ILE A 28 4.58 -9.15 18.39
CA ILE A 28 5.48 -10.18 18.93
C ILE A 28 5.65 -11.32 17.90
N ALA A 29 4.54 -11.81 17.32
CA ALA A 29 4.59 -12.84 16.30
C ALA A 29 5.43 -12.41 15.08
N THR A 30 5.32 -11.14 14.66
CA THR A 30 6.15 -10.55 13.58
C THR A 30 7.63 -10.63 13.93
N VAL A 31 8.02 -10.14 15.11
CA VAL A 31 9.42 -10.13 15.55
C VAL A 31 9.96 -11.58 15.64
N VAL A 32 9.21 -12.50 16.23
CA VAL A 32 9.59 -13.91 16.34
C VAL A 32 9.73 -14.55 14.95
N ALA A 33 8.77 -14.32 14.04
CA ALA A 33 8.82 -14.90 12.70
C ALA A 33 10.03 -14.40 11.89
N LEU A 34 10.34 -13.09 11.96
CA LEU A 34 11.51 -12.50 11.30
C LEU A 34 12.82 -13.04 11.91
N ALA A 35 12.90 -13.14 13.24
CA ALA A 35 14.06 -13.73 13.92
C ALA A 35 14.25 -15.21 13.52
N LEU A 36 13.19 -16.01 13.53
CA LEU A 36 13.25 -17.42 13.14
C LEU A 36 13.61 -17.61 11.66
N SER A 37 13.25 -16.69 10.77
CA SER A 37 13.66 -16.76 9.36
C SER A 37 15.16 -16.49 9.17
N ALA A 38 15.76 -15.70 10.04
CA ALA A 38 17.20 -15.38 10.02
C ALA A 38 18.05 -16.48 10.65
N ILE A 39 17.51 -17.24 11.62
CA ILE A 39 18.25 -18.32 12.29
C ILE A 39 18.48 -19.49 11.32
N GLY A 40 19.74 -19.89 11.16
CA GLY A 40 20.15 -20.97 10.25
C GLY A 40 20.30 -20.53 8.79
N GLY A 41 20.17 -19.25 8.51
CA GLY A 41 20.56 -18.65 7.23
C GLY A 41 22.07 -18.43 7.14
N THR A 42 22.52 -18.02 5.96
CA THR A 42 23.92 -17.63 5.68
C THR A 42 23.95 -16.21 5.19
N ASP A 43 24.92 -15.41 5.61
CA ASP A 43 25.17 -14.01 5.20
C ASP A 43 23.92 -13.22 4.71
N THR A 44 23.56 -13.41 3.45
CA THR A 44 22.45 -12.67 2.80
C THR A 44 21.20 -13.54 2.53
N LEU A 45 21.22 -14.83 2.93
CA LEU A 45 20.13 -15.78 2.66
C LEU A 45 19.45 -16.24 3.95
N ASP A 46 18.14 -16.43 3.88
CA ASP A 46 17.35 -17.03 4.94
C ASP A 46 17.58 -18.56 5.01
N ARG A 47 17.04 -19.21 6.03
CA ARG A 47 17.15 -20.67 6.21
C ARG A 47 16.53 -21.50 5.08
N PHE A 48 15.76 -20.88 4.18
CA PHE A 48 15.15 -21.51 3.00
C PHE A 48 15.94 -21.24 1.71
N GLY A 49 17.13 -20.63 1.82
CA GLY A 49 17.96 -20.25 0.67
C GLY A 49 17.43 -19.08 -0.14
N ARG A 50 16.54 -18.27 0.41
CA ARG A 50 16.02 -17.06 -0.25
C ARG A 50 16.74 -15.83 0.29
N PRO A 51 16.95 -14.79 -0.54
CA PRO A 51 17.48 -13.51 -0.06
C PRO A 51 16.70 -12.98 1.15
N VAL A 52 17.40 -12.60 2.22
CA VAL A 52 16.78 -11.91 3.36
C VAL A 52 16.19 -10.59 2.87
N GLY A 53 14.89 -10.36 3.12
CA GLY A 53 14.18 -9.23 2.54
C GLY A 53 13.83 -9.43 1.06
N THR A 54 13.79 -10.66 0.60
CA THR A 54 13.38 -11.14 -0.74
C THR A 54 13.41 -10.08 -1.87
N ASP A 55 12.38 -9.23 -1.97
CA ASP A 55 12.26 -8.20 -3.01
C ASP A 55 13.33 -7.09 -2.88
N PHE A 56 13.94 -6.88 -1.71
CA PHE A 56 15.05 -5.95 -1.58
C PHE A 56 16.26 -6.37 -2.43
N SER A 57 16.38 -7.66 -2.75
CA SER A 57 17.40 -8.18 -3.66
C SER A 57 17.38 -7.49 -5.02
N ASN A 58 16.17 -7.20 -5.56
CA ASN A 58 16.06 -6.48 -6.84
C ASN A 58 16.53 -5.03 -6.72
N VAL A 59 16.20 -4.35 -5.62
CA VAL A 59 16.61 -2.96 -5.37
C VAL A 59 18.14 -2.88 -5.28
N TYR A 60 18.74 -3.80 -4.53
CA TYR A 60 20.18 -3.82 -4.33
C TYR A 60 20.93 -4.18 -5.62
N ALA A 61 20.44 -5.17 -6.38
CA ALA A 61 21.03 -5.57 -7.66
C ALA A 61 20.96 -4.44 -8.70
N ALA A 62 19.83 -3.73 -8.81
CA ALA A 62 19.71 -2.56 -9.70
C ALA A 62 20.73 -1.47 -9.32
N GLY A 63 20.88 -1.17 -8.03
CA GLY A 63 21.89 -0.23 -7.55
C GLY A 63 23.32 -0.68 -7.84
N ARG A 64 23.63 -1.98 -7.74
CA ARG A 64 24.95 -2.55 -8.08
C ARG A 64 25.27 -2.39 -9.58
N LEU A 65 24.28 -2.62 -10.45
CA LEU A 65 24.43 -2.37 -11.90
C LEU A 65 24.70 -0.90 -12.18
N ALA A 66 23.97 0.01 -11.55
CA ALA A 66 24.18 1.45 -11.70
C ALA A 66 25.56 1.89 -11.20
N LEU A 67 26.06 1.39 -10.05
CA LEU A 67 27.41 1.65 -9.56
C LEU A 67 28.49 1.06 -10.46
N GLY A 68 28.18 -0.03 -11.18
CA GLY A 68 29.05 -0.63 -12.19
C GLY A 68 29.09 0.13 -13.52
N GLY A 69 28.35 1.23 -13.65
CA GLY A 69 28.31 2.05 -14.88
C GLY A 69 27.38 1.51 -15.98
N THR A 70 26.48 0.59 -15.65
CA THR A 70 25.52 -0.02 -16.59
C THR A 70 24.10 0.06 -16.05
N PRO A 71 23.56 1.28 -15.76
CA PRO A 71 22.25 1.47 -15.15
C PRO A 71 21.08 0.90 -15.97
N GLU A 72 21.19 0.90 -17.31
CA GLU A 72 20.19 0.38 -18.25
C GLU A 72 19.97 -1.13 -18.09
N LEU A 73 20.98 -1.87 -17.64
CA LEU A 73 20.89 -3.32 -17.42
C LEU A 73 20.00 -3.69 -16.20
N ALA A 74 19.57 -2.70 -15.41
CA ALA A 74 18.60 -2.96 -14.33
C ALA A 74 17.28 -3.51 -14.88
N TRP A 75 16.88 -3.19 -16.11
CA TRP A 75 15.66 -3.66 -16.78
C TRP A 75 15.86 -4.85 -17.70
N ASP A 76 17.11 -5.29 -17.92
CA ASP A 76 17.43 -6.54 -18.60
C ASP A 76 17.34 -7.71 -17.60
N TRP A 77 16.27 -8.51 -17.65
CA TRP A 77 16.01 -9.54 -16.65
C TRP A 77 17.14 -10.57 -16.51
N PRO A 78 17.73 -11.12 -17.57
CA PRO A 78 18.88 -12.00 -17.47
C PRO A 78 20.08 -11.35 -16.76
N ARG A 79 20.45 -10.12 -17.11
CA ARG A 79 21.57 -9.39 -16.51
C ARG A 79 21.27 -9.02 -15.06
N HIS A 80 20.04 -8.56 -14.79
CA HIS A 80 19.59 -8.25 -13.45
C HIS A 80 19.62 -9.49 -12.54
N PHE A 81 19.17 -10.64 -13.06
CA PHE A 81 19.21 -11.90 -12.30
C PHE A 81 20.64 -12.36 -12.03
N ALA A 82 21.54 -12.29 -13.02
CA ALA A 82 22.96 -12.59 -12.83
C ALA A 82 23.60 -11.73 -11.74
N MET A 83 23.20 -10.44 -11.64
CA MET A 83 23.66 -9.56 -10.56
C MET A 83 23.10 -10.01 -9.19
N GLN A 84 21.83 -10.42 -9.10
CA GLN A 84 21.27 -10.97 -7.84
C GLN A 84 22.05 -12.23 -7.41
N GLN A 85 22.31 -13.15 -8.33
CA GLN A 85 23.09 -14.37 -8.07
C GLN A 85 24.51 -14.03 -7.57
N SER A 86 25.16 -13.04 -8.19
CA SER A 86 26.48 -12.56 -7.76
C SER A 86 26.45 -11.95 -6.34
N VAL A 87 25.44 -11.15 -6.02
CA VAL A 87 25.26 -10.51 -4.69
C VAL A 87 25.12 -11.57 -3.60
N HIS A 88 24.39 -12.65 -3.88
CA HIS A 88 24.09 -13.70 -2.88
C HIS A 88 25.02 -14.91 -2.96
N GLY A 89 25.95 -14.95 -3.92
CA GLY A 89 26.90 -16.06 -4.09
C GLY A 89 26.24 -17.40 -4.44
N ARG A 90 24.98 -17.39 -4.98
CA ARG A 90 24.23 -18.60 -5.33
C ARG A 90 23.49 -18.47 -6.64
N ALA A 91 23.53 -19.54 -7.43
CA ALA A 91 22.84 -19.60 -8.73
C ALA A 91 21.37 -19.96 -8.63
N ASP A 92 20.95 -20.63 -7.56
CA ASP A 92 19.60 -21.23 -7.40
C ASP A 92 18.64 -20.37 -6.54
N ILE A 93 18.89 -19.05 -6.44
CA ILE A 93 17.95 -18.13 -5.78
C ILE A 93 16.76 -17.84 -6.69
N PRO A 94 15.57 -17.51 -6.12
CA PRO A 94 14.46 -17.01 -6.91
C PRO A 94 14.77 -15.65 -7.54
N PHE A 95 14.24 -15.41 -8.76
CA PHE A 95 14.33 -14.12 -9.43
C PHE A 95 13.34 -13.11 -8.85
N TYR A 96 13.81 -11.89 -8.62
CA TYR A 96 12.99 -10.74 -8.19
C TYR A 96 13.15 -9.61 -9.22
N GLY A 97 12.06 -9.29 -9.97
CA GLY A 97 12.10 -8.33 -11.07
C GLY A 97 12.19 -6.87 -10.60
N TRP A 98 12.93 -6.07 -11.35
CA TRP A 98 12.99 -4.61 -11.18
C TRP A 98 11.98 -3.95 -12.14
N HIS A 99 10.97 -3.28 -11.58
CA HIS A 99 9.86 -2.67 -12.33
C HIS A 99 9.71 -1.17 -12.03
N TYR A 100 10.69 -0.56 -11.38
CA TYR A 100 10.65 0.85 -11.01
C TYR A 100 11.19 1.73 -12.13
N PRO A 101 10.67 2.97 -12.29
CA PRO A 101 11.24 3.94 -13.23
C PRO A 101 12.60 4.47 -12.75
N PRO A 102 13.42 5.06 -13.65
CA PRO A 102 14.78 5.52 -13.36
C PRO A 102 14.96 6.40 -12.11
N PRO A 103 14.01 7.26 -11.70
CA PRO A 103 14.16 8.02 -10.45
C PRO A 103 14.38 7.14 -9.19
N PHE A 104 13.83 5.94 -9.13
CA PHE A 104 14.05 5.06 -7.97
C PHE A 104 15.44 4.41 -7.98
N LEU A 105 16.09 4.37 -9.13
CA LEU A 105 17.46 3.88 -9.25
C LEU A 105 18.45 4.74 -8.44
N ILE A 106 18.16 6.04 -8.24
CA ILE A 106 18.96 6.92 -7.36
C ILE A 106 19.01 6.33 -5.94
N VAL A 107 17.87 5.95 -5.40
CA VAL A 107 17.77 5.33 -4.06
C VAL A 107 18.48 3.98 -4.04
N ALA A 108 18.26 3.16 -5.07
CA ALA A 108 18.91 1.85 -5.21
C ALA A 108 20.45 1.97 -5.24
N THR A 109 20.99 2.95 -5.98
CA THR A 109 22.42 3.22 -6.06
C THR A 109 23.02 3.59 -4.71
N VAL A 110 22.36 4.48 -3.96
CA VAL A 110 22.79 4.85 -2.61
C VAL A 110 22.78 3.63 -1.66
N LEU A 111 21.74 2.82 -1.69
CA LEU A 111 21.65 1.63 -0.84
C LEU A 111 22.71 0.58 -1.22
N ALA A 112 23.01 0.43 -2.50
CA ALA A 112 24.00 -0.54 -2.99
C ALA A 112 25.46 -0.13 -2.72
N SER A 113 25.72 1.10 -2.25
CA SER A 113 27.07 1.57 -1.86
C SER A 113 27.52 1.02 -0.48
N ILE A 114 26.63 0.40 0.27
CA ILE A 114 26.89 -0.24 1.57
C ILE A 114 26.55 -1.74 1.51
N PRO A 115 27.11 -2.60 2.39
CA PRO A 115 26.83 -4.03 2.36
C PRO A 115 25.33 -4.35 2.46
N TYR A 116 24.90 -5.47 1.89
CA TYR A 116 23.50 -5.84 1.68
C TYR A 116 22.61 -5.77 2.94
N LEU A 117 23.01 -6.46 4.03
CA LEU A 117 22.20 -6.48 5.26
C LEU A 117 22.12 -5.11 5.94
N PRO A 118 23.22 -4.38 6.16
CA PRO A 118 23.14 -2.97 6.62
C PRO A 118 22.27 -2.08 5.73
N ALA A 119 22.34 -2.24 4.38
CA ALA A 119 21.49 -1.52 3.46
C ALA A 119 19.99 -1.83 3.67
N LEU A 120 19.64 -3.12 3.80
CA LEU A 120 18.28 -3.55 4.09
C LEU A 120 17.77 -2.99 5.42
N MET A 121 18.58 -3.09 6.49
CA MET A 121 18.23 -2.57 7.81
C MET A 121 18.00 -1.05 7.77
N LEU A 122 18.91 -0.32 7.14
CA LEU A 122 18.79 1.13 6.95
C LEU A 122 17.53 1.49 6.17
N TRP A 123 17.28 0.79 5.07
CA TRP A 123 16.10 0.98 4.22
C TRP A 123 14.79 0.81 5.00
N GLN A 124 14.66 -0.29 5.73
CA GLN A 124 13.46 -0.57 6.52
C GLN A 124 13.30 0.38 7.71
N ALA A 125 14.38 0.68 8.42
CA ALA A 125 14.36 1.61 9.55
C ALA A 125 14.01 3.03 9.11
N MET A 126 14.61 3.52 8.02
CA MET A 126 14.28 4.85 7.45
C MET A 126 12.84 4.89 6.95
N GLY A 127 12.39 3.87 6.22
CA GLY A 127 11.03 3.77 5.74
C GLY A 127 10.03 3.84 6.89
N LEU A 128 10.24 3.05 7.94
CA LEU A 128 9.40 3.04 9.13
C LEU A 128 9.44 4.39 9.87
N ALA A 129 10.62 5.02 9.99
CA ALA A 129 10.77 6.31 10.64
C ALA A 129 10.04 7.43 9.89
N VAL A 130 10.12 7.48 8.54
CA VAL A 130 9.40 8.50 7.76
C VAL A 130 7.89 8.26 7.78
N ALA A 131 7.43 7.00 7.75
CA ALA A 131 6.02 6.65 7.90
C ALA A 131 5.50 7.07 9.28
N ALA A 132 6.27 6.80 10.34
CA ALA A 132 5.98 7.23 11.70
C ALA A 132 5.88 8.76 11.80
N ALA A 133 6.87 9.49 11.28
CA ALA A 133 6.88 10.95 11.28
C ALA A 133 5.67 11.54 10.52
N ALA A 134 5.32 10.97 9.36
CA ALA A 134 4.18 11.39 8.56
C ALA A 134 2.84 11.18 9.28
N THR A 135 2.70 10.07 10.02
CA THR A 135 1.44 9.67 10.68
C THR A 135 1.33 10.10 12.15
N ARG A 136 2.38 10.71 12.74
CA ARG A 136 2.42 11.08 14.17
C ARG A 136 1.21 11.90 14.65
N LYS A 137 0.65 12.76 13.78
CA LYS A 137 -0.53 13.57 14.11
C LYS A 137 -1.83 12.77 14.10
N LEU A 138 -1.81 11.60 13.49
CA LEU A 138 -2.93 10.66 13.44
C LEU A 138 -2.87 9.70 14.63
N LEU A 139 -1.67 9.30 15.05
CA LEU A 139 -1.42 8.35 16.13
C LEU A 139 -1.10 9.08 17.44
N THR A 140 -2.13 9.62 18.09
CA THR A 140 -1.97 10.54 19.24
C THR A 140 -2.37 9.94 20.60
N ARG A 141 -3.07 8.81 20.61
CA ARG A 141 -3.53 8.16 21.84
C ARG A 141 -2.53 7.10 22.30
N PRO A 142 -2.43 6.83 23.61
CA PRO A 142 -1.64 5.70 24.10
C PRO A 142 -2.02 4.40 23.38
N GLY A 143 -1.02 3.67 22.88
CA GLY A 143 -1.23 2.42 22.15
C GLY A 143 -1.55 2.53 20.67
N ASP A 144 -1.75 3.73 20.08
CA ASP A 144 -1.97 3.88 18.63
C ASP A 144 -0.78 3.34 17.84
N TRP A 145 0.44 3.58 18.31
CA TRP A 145 1.66 3.07 17.69
C TRP A 145 1.72 1.54 17.70
N LEU A 146 1.28 0.92 18.80
CA LEU A 146 1.22 -0.53 18.89
C LEU A 146 0.22 -1.10 17.87
N ILE A 147 -0.96 -0.46 17.73
CA ILE A 147 -1.96 -0.86 16.73
C ILE A 147 -1.40 -0.67 15.30
N ALA A 148 -0.66 0.41 15.05
CA ALA A 148 -0.05 0.66 13.74
C ALA A 148 1.05 -0.37 13.42
N LEU A 149 1.93 -0.68 14.37
CA LEU A 149 3.02 -1.67 14.20
C LEU A 149 2.48 -3.10 14.08
N GLY A 150 1.42 -3.44 14.82
CA GLY A 150 0.78 -4.75 14.75
C GLY A 150 -0.10 -4.97 13.52
N PHE A 151 -0.22 -3.97 12.63
CA PHE A 151 -0.95 -4.14 11.38
C PHE A 151 -0.24 -5.18 10.50
N PRO A 152 -0.90 -6.30 10.10
CA PRO A 152 -0.21 -7.41 9.45
C PRO A 152 0.50 -7.07 8.13
N ALA A 153 0.04 -6.04 7.41
CA ALA A 153 0.74 -5.57 6.21
C ALA A 153 2.15 -5.02 6.54
N VAL A 154 2.39 -4.56 7.78
CA VAL A 154 3.75 -4.18 8.25
C VAL A 154 4.67 -5.38 8.24
N PHE A 155 4.21 -6.54 8.74
CA PHE A 155 4.97 -7.79 8.67
C PHE A 155 5.28 -8.19 7.23
N VAL A 156 4.30 -8.15 6.33
CA VAL A 156 4.50 -8.48 4.91
C VAL A 156 5.53 -7.56 4.28
N CYS A 157 5.44 -6.25 4.54
CA CYS A 157 6.38 -5.25 4.01
C CYS A 157 7.81 -5.46 4.56
N LEU A 158 7.97 -5.72 5.86
CA LEU A 158 9.27 -6.00 6.48
C LEU A 158 9.89 -7.27 5.92
N GLY A 159 9.11 -8.37 5.83
CA GLY A 159 9.58 -9.66 5.35
C GLY A 159 10.06 -9.63 3.91
N HIS A 160 9.44 -8.80 3.07
CA HIS A 160 9.84 -8.60 1.68
C HIS A 160 10.90 -7.50 1.48
N GLY A 161 11.28 -6.76 2.51
CA GLY A 161 12.20 -5.62 2.37
C GLY A 161 11.64 -4.50 1.45
N GLN A 162 10.31 -4.39 1.38
CA GLN A 162 9.61 -3.56 0.42
C GLN A 162 9.44 -2.09 0.85
N ASN A 163 9.07 -1.26 -0.11
CA ASN A 163 8.92 0.20 0.02
C ASN A 163 7.55 0.68 0.48
N GLY A 164 6.70 -0.21 1.02
CA GLY A 164 5.34 0.13 1.48
C GLY A 164 5.32 1.23 2.54
N PHE A 165 6.33 1.32 3.40
CA PHE A 165 6.46 2.40 4.38
C PHE A 165 6.72 3.75 3.73
N LEU A 166 7.57 3.80 2.69
CA LEU A 166 7.80 5.01 1.92
C LEU A 166 6.52 5.44 1.20
N THR A 167 5.82 4.50 0.56
CA THR A 167 4.50 4.74 -0.04
C THR A 167 3.52 5.34 0.97
N ALA A 168 3.43 4.75 2.18
CA ALA A 168 2.56 5.22 3.24
C ALA A 168 2.94 6.64 3.71
N ALA A 169 4.23 6.94 3.85
CA ALA A 169 4.70 8.26 4.21
C ALA A 169 4.36 9.32 3.15
N LEU A 170 4.61 9.00 1.88
CA LEU A 170 4.40 9.93 0.76
C LEU A 170 2.91 10.17 0.49
N LEU A 171 2.13 9.13 0.31
CA LEU A 171 0.70 9.23 0.03
C LEU A 171 -0.06 9.71 1.26
N GLY A 172 0.10 9.03 2.40
CA GLY A 172 -0.59 9.38 3.64
C GLY A 172 -0.18 10.75 4.16
N GLY A 173 1.13 11.05 4.19
CA GLY A 173 1.67 12.34 4.58
C GLY A 173 1.22 13.46 3.64
N GLY A 174 1.23 13.23 2.33
CA GLY A 174 0.72 14.16 1.32
C GLY A 174 -0.73 14.53 1.58
N MET A 175 -1.60 13.54 1.75
CA MET A 175 -3.01 13.76 2.05
C MET A 175 -3.24 14.44 3.41
N LEU A 176 -2.44 14.13 4.45
CA LEU A 176 -2.52 14.78 5.76
C LEU A 176 -2.13 16.27 5.74
N LEU A 177 -1.25 16.66 4.81
CA LEU A 177 -0.75 18.03 4.69
C LEU A 177 -1.52 18.88 3.67
N LEU A 178 -2.41 18.27 2.88
CA LEU A 178 -3.00 18.87 1.68
C LEU A 178 -3.62 20.25 1.92
N ASP A 179 -4.43 20.39 2.97
CA ASP A 179 -5.10 21.66 3.28
C ASP A 179 -4.20 22.67 4.00
N ARG A 180 -3.20 22.18 4.77
CA ARG A 180 -2.39 23.08 5.66
C ARG A 180 -1.08 23.50 5.04
N ARG A 181 -0.45 22.63 4.25
CA ARG A 181 0.87 22.81 3.62
C ARG A 181 0.86 22.26 2.20
N PRO A 182 0.12 22.90 1.27
CA PRO A 182 -0.11 22.35 -0.08
C PRO A 182 1.18 22.14 -0.88
N ILE A 183 2.20 22.98 -0.69
CA ILE A 183 3.50 22.79 -1.35
C ILE A 183 4.17 21.50 -0.87
N ALA A 184 4.29 21.30 0.45
CA ALA A 184 4.86 20.07 1.00
C ALA A 184 4.04 18.84 0.64
N ALA A 185 2.70 18.95 0.63
CA ALA A 185 1.81 17.89 0.17
C ALA A 185 2.08 17.51 -1.29
N GLY A 186 2.21 18.52 -2.16
CA GLY A 186 2.54 18.32 -3.57
C GLY A 186 3.89 17.65 -3.77
N MET A 187 4.93 18.07 -3.02
CA MET A 187 6.24 17.42 -3.06
C MET A 187 6.14 15.93 -2.68
N LEU A 188 5.46 15.60 -1.58
CA LEU A 188 5.30 14.21 -1.15
C LEU A 188 4.53 13.38 -2.19
N ILE A 189 3.45 13.93 -2.75
CA ILE A 189 2.67 13.27 -3.81
C ILE A 189 3.51 13.11 -5.08
N GLY A 190 4.29 14.11 -5.48
CA GLY A 190 5.17 14.03 -6.64
C GLY A 190 6.28 13.00 -6.50
N LEU A 191 6.86 12.87 -5.30
CA LEU A 191 7.85 11.83 -5.00
C LEU A 191 7.29 10.41 -5.17
N LEU A 192 5.95 10.23 -5.16
CA LEU A 192 5.32 8.92 -5.45
C LEU A 192 5.55 8.45 -6.89
N ALA A 193 6.10 9.32 -7.77
CA ALA A 193 6.47 8.95 -9.13
C ALA A 193 7.51 7.81 -9.22
N TYR A 194 8.15 7.43 -8.12
CA TYR A 194 8.94 6.21 -8.06
C TYR A 194 8.07 4.94 -8.22
N LYS A 195 6.76 5.05 -7.96
CA LYS A 195 5.74 4.01 -8.11
C LYS A 195 4.49 4.60 -8.79
N PRO A 196 4.61 5.00 -10.08
CA PRO A 196 3.63 5.86 -10.75
C PRO A 196 2.23 5.24 -10.82
N GLN A 197 2.15 3.92 -10.84
CA GLN A 197 0.88 3.19 -10.86
C GLN A 197 -0.01 3.48 -9.65
N LEU A 198 0.57 3.78 -8.48
CA LEU A 198 -0.19 4.16 -7.29
C LEU A 198 -0.63 5.63 -7.33
N GLY A 199 -0.05 6.44 -8.21
CA GLY A 199 -0.37 7.85 -8.41
C GLY A 199 -1.46 8.13 -9.44
N LEU A 200 -1.99 7.11 -10.13
CA LEU A 200 -2.84 7.25 -11.32
C LEU A 200 -4.02 8.24 -11.16
N LEU A 201 -4.72 8.18 -10.05
CA LEU A 201 -5.88 9.05 -9.78
C LEU A 201 -5.56 10.25 -8.86
N LEU A 202 -4.32 10.43 -8.40
CA LEU A 202 -3.96 11.57 -7.55
C LEU A 202 -4.07 12.93 -8.26
N PRO A 203 -3.73 13.08 -9.55
CA PRO A 203 -4.03 14.31 -10.28
C PRO A 203 -5.50 14.70 -10.23
N LEU A 204 -6.41 13.72 -10.34
CA LEU A 204 -7.85 13.95 -10.21
C LEU A 204 -8.24 14.38 -8.79
N VAL A 205 -7.66 13.77 -7.75
CA VAL A 205 -7.87 14.17 -6.34
C VAL A 205 -7.51 15.64 -6.14
N LEU A 206 -6.35 16.04 -6.64
CA LEU A 206 -5.85 17.42 -6.49
C LEU A 206 -6.67 18.42 -7.31
N ALA A 207 -6.97 18.13 -8.57
CA ALA A 207 -7.71 19.01 -9.45
C ALA A 207 -9.19 19.15 -9.02
N ALA A 208 -9.88 18.04 -8.75
CA ALA A 208 -11.27 18.06 -8.31
C ALA A 208 -11.46 18.74 -6.94
N GLY A 209 -10.45 18.64 -6.05
CA GLY A 209 -10.42 19.32 -4.77
C GLY A 209 -10.03 20.80 -4.87
N GLY A 210 -9.57 21.28 -6.03
CA GLY A 210 -9.08 22.66 -6.20
C GLY A 210 -7.70 22.92 -5.59
N HIS A 211 -6.92 21.86 -5.31
CA HIS A 211 -5.59 21.96 -4.68
C HIS A 211 -4.47 22.26 -5.69
N TRP A 212 -4.65 23.33 -6.50
CA TRP A 212 -3.78 23.66 -7.63
C TRP A 212 -2.31 23.90 -7.24
N ARG A 213 -2.04 24.45 -6.04
CA ARG A 213 -0.67 24.63 -5.54
C ARG A 213 0.02 23.28 -5.30
N ALA A 214 -0.70 22.31 -4.75
CA ALA A 214 -0.18 20.97 -4.55
C ALA A 214 -0.03 20.25 -5.90
N PHE A 215 -0.96 20.43 -6.83
CA PHE A 215 -0.88 19.88 -8.19
C PHE A 215 0.37 20.37 -8.94
N ALA A 216 0.59 21.70 -8.97
CA ALA A 216 1.75 22.27 -9.64
C ALA A 216 3.08 21.81 -9.00
N MET A 217 3.13 21.74 -7.66
CA MET A 217 4.32 21.27 -6.97
C MET A 217 4.56 19.76 -7.19
N ALA A 218 3.50 18.94 -7.24
CA ALA A 218 3.63 17.52 -7.57
C ALA A 218 4.20 17.33 -8.98
N ALA A 219 3.67 18.07 -9.98
CA ALA A 219 4.18 18.05 -11.34
C ALA A 219 5.65 18.51 -11.40
N ALA A 220 5.99 19.62 -10.74
CA ALA A 220 7.37 20.09 -10.67
C ALA A 220 8.31 19.04 -10.04
N THR A 221 7.88 18.38 -8.96
CA THR A 221 8.67 17.31 -8.30
C THR A 221 8.91 16.13 -9.24
N VAL A 222 7.88 15.70 -9.99
CA VAL A 222 8.02 14.62 -10.99
C VAL A 222 9.04 14.99 -12.06
N LEU A 223 8.96 16.22 -12.59
CA LEU A 223 9.90 16.70 -13.61
C LEU A 223 11.34 16.79 -13.08
N VAL A 224 11.52 17.27 -11.85
CA VAL A 224 12.84 17.31 -11.21
C VAL A 224 13.40 15.90 -11.02
N MET A 225 12.58 14.95 -10.52
CA MET A 225 13.02 13.55 -10.38
C MET A 225 13.41 12.93 -11.72
N ALA A 226 12.60 13.15 -12.76
CA ALA A 226 12.89 12.66 -14.11
C ALA A 226 14.18 13.28 -14.65
N GLY A 227 14.35 14.61 -14.54
CA GLY A 227 15.56 15.31 -14.97
C GLY A 227 16.81 14.84 -14.22
N CYS A 228 16.73 14.73 -12.88
CA CYS A 228 17.87 14.24 -12.09
C CYS A 228 18.26 12.80 -12.49
N SER A 229 17.30 11.91 -12.70
CA SER A 229 17.60 10.55 -13.10
C SER A 229 18.16 10.46 -14.53
N ALA A 230 17.70 11.29 -15.46
CA ALA A 230 18.24 11.38 -16.81
C ALA A 230 19.69 11.93 -16.83
N LEU A 231 19.97 12.92 -15.97
CA LEU A 231 21.33 13.48 -15.83
C LEU A 231 22.30 12.48 -15.17
N MET A 232 21.83 11.64 -14.24
CA MET A 232 22.67 10.68 -13.52
C MET A 232 22.90 9.39 -14.28
N PHE A 233 21.90 8.88 -15.00
CA PHE A 233 21.92 7.54 -15.59
C PHE A 233 21.81 7.54 -17.13
N GLY A 234 21.73 8.71 -17.76
CA GLY A 234 21.55 8.84 -19.20
C GLY A 234 20.10 8.59 -19.65
N THR A 235 19.85 8.83 -20.93
CA THR A 235 18.56 8.54 -21.58
C THR A 235 18.36 7.06 -21.84
N GLU A 236 19.46 6.30 -21.95
CA GLU A 236 19.47 4.85 -22.17
C GLU A 236 18.74 4.10 -21.05
N ALA A 237 18.82 4.57 -19.80
CA ALA A 237 18.08 4.01 -18.68
C ALA A 237 16.55 4.23 -18.83
N TRP A 238 16.14 5.36 -19.42
CA TRP A 238 14.73 5.62 -19.71
C TRP A 238 14.21 4.79 -20.87
N ASP A 239 15.04 4.60 -21.92
CA ASP A 239 14.70 3.74 -23.05
C ASP A 239 14.57 2.28 -22.62
N ALA A 240 15.49 1.78 -21.78
CA ALA A 240 15.42 0.44 -21.21
C ALA A 240 14.17 0.25 -20.33
N PHE A 241 13.85 1.24 -19.49
CA PHE A 241 12.61 1.23 -18.71
C PHE A 241 11.38 1.18 -19.62
N ALA A 242 11.30 2.03 -20.65
CA ALA A 242 10.15 2.07 -21.57
C ALA A 242 9.96 0.72 -22.29
N GLN A 243 11.05 0.12 -22.76
CA GLN A 243 11.01 -1.22 -23.40
C GLN A 243 10.58 -2.31 -22.43
N SER A 244 10.96 -2.23 -21.14
CA SER A 244 10.60 -3.22 -20.11
C SER A 244 9.11 -3.20 -19.74
N LEU A 245 8.38 -2.13 -20.05
CA LEU A 245 6.96 -2.01 -19.69
C LEU A 245 6.09 -3.08 -20.34
N GLU A 246 6.39 -3.44 -21.60
CA GLU A 246 5.65 -4.49 -22.29
C GLU A 246 5.89 -5.86 -21.66
N LEU A 247 7.13 -6.19 -21.32
CA LEU A 247 7.47 -7.42 -20.61
C LEU A 247 6.83 -7.46 -19.21
N THR A 248 6.84 -6.33 -18.50
CA THR A 248 6.17 -6.23 -17.19
C THR A 248 4.66 -6.42 -17.32
N ARG A 249 4.03 -5.81 -18.35
CA ARG A 249 2.61 -5.98 -18.61
C ARG A 249 2.26 -7.45 -18.89
N SER A 250 2.96 -8.09 -19.80
CA SER A 250 2.66 -9.48 -20.15
C SER A 250 2.96 -10.45 -19.01
N ALA A 251 4.19 -10.48 -18.50
CA ALA A 251 4.63 -11.49 -17.55
C ALA A 251 4.05 -11.29 -16.13
N VAL A 252 3.95 -10.05 -15.66
CA VAL A 252 3.55 -9.79 -14.27
C VAL A 252 2.06 -9.58 -14.15
N VAL A 253 1.45 -8.82 -15.07
CA VAL A 253 0.02 -8.46 -14.98
C VAL A 253 -0.83 -9.53 -15.67
N GLU A 254 -0.58 -9.81 -16.95
CA GLU A 254 -1.47 -10.65 -17.73
C GLU A 254 -1.25 -12.16 -17.48
N ASP A 255 0.00 -12.63 -17.45
CA ASP A 255 0.33 -14.03 -17.19
C ASP A 255 0.35 -14.38 -15.70
N ALA A 256 0.32 -13.36 -14.84
CA ALA A 256 0.33 -13.50 -13.39
C ALA A 256 1.47 -14.40 -12.85
N GLN A 257 2.65 -14.39 -13.49
CA GLN A 257 3.81 -15.21 -13.11
C GLN A 257 4.22 -14.99 -11.65
N THR A 258 3.94 -13.80 -11.09
CA THR A 258 4.18 -13.47 -9.67
C THR A 258 3.13 -14.07 -8.73
N GLY A 259 2.06 -14.67 -9.26
CA GLY A 259 0.94 -15.26 -8.54
C GLY A 259 -0.17 -14.24 -8.20
N ALA A 260 -1.35 -14.39 -8.81
CA ALA A 260 -2.50 -13.49 -8.63
C ALA A 260 -2.95 -13.36 -7.17
N ALA A 261 -2.71 -14.36 -6.32
CA ALA A 261 -3.05 -14.34 -4.90
C ALA A 261 -2.29 -13.27 -4.07
N LYS A 262 -1.16 -12.76 -4.58
CA LYS A 262 -0.39 -11.66 -3.94
C LYS A 262 -0.92 -10.28 -4.30
N LEU A 263 -1.67 -10.16 -5.39
CA LEU A 263 -2.18 -8.90 -5.91
C LEU A 263 -3.52 -8.56 -5.26
N VAL A 264 -3.77 -7.26 -5.07
CA VAL A 264 -4.95 -6.77 -4.31
C VAL A 264 -5.93 -5.99 -5.18
N THR A 265 -5.85 -6.14 -6.49
CA THR A 265 -6.55 -5.31 -7.48
C THR A 265 -7.77 -6.00 -8.09
N PRO A 266 -8.74 -5.25 -8.65
CA PRO A 266 -9.87 -5.83 -9.38
C PRO A 266 -9.41 -6.70 -10.57
N PHE A 267 -8.38 -6.26 -11.31
CA PHE A 267 -7.78 -7.03 -12.40
C PHE A 267 -7.33 -8.41 -11.92
N ALA A 268 -6.51 -8.43 -10.87
CA ALA A 268 -5.95 -9.67 -10.32
C ALA A 268 -7.02 -10.60 -9.76
N ALA A 269 -8.12 -10.07 -9.20
CA ALA A 269 -9.23 -10.91 -8.74
C ALA A 269 -9.89 -11.68 -9.88
N ILE A 270 -10.09 -11.05 -11.04
CA ILE A 270 -10.62 -11.74 -12.23
C ILE A 270 -9.64 -12.81 -12.71
N ARG A 271 -8.34 -12.52 -12.76
CA ARG A 271 -7.30 -13.51 -13.12
C ARG A 271 -7.24 -14.67 -12.12
N LEU A 272 -7.37 -14.37 -10.82
CA LEU A 272 -7.41 -15.38 -9.75
C LEU A 272 -8.59 -16.36 -9.93
N LEU A 273 -9.74 -15.85 -10.36
CA LEU A 273 -10.96 -16.62 -10.62
C LEU A 273 -10.93 -17.34 -11.99
N GLY A 274 -9.81 -17.30 -12.72
CA GLY A 274 -9.66 -17.95 -14.03
C GLY A 274 -10.20 -17.14 -15.21
N GLY A 275 -10.59 -15.88 -14.98
CA GLY A 275 -11.06 -15.00 -16.06
C GLY A 275 -9.94 -14.58 -17.02
N GLY A 276 -10.27 -14.35 -18.29
CA GLY A 276 -9.33 -13.89 -19.32
C GLY A 276 -8.83 -12.48 -19.07
N ALA A 277 -7.65 -12.12 -19.64
CA ALA A 277 -7.05 -10.80 -19.52
C ALA A 277 -8.00 -9.68 -20.04
N GLY A 278 -8.70 -9.90 -21.15
CA GLY A 278 -9.67 -8.93 -21.69
C GLY A 278 -10.79 -8.60 -20.69
N THR A 279 -11.40 -9.61 -20.07
CA THR A 279 -12.42 -9.41 -19.02
C THR A 279 -11.83 -8.66 -17.82
N ALA A 280 -10.61 -9.02 -17.40
CA ALA A 280 -9.92 -8.36 -16.30
C ALA A 280 -9.68 -6.87 -16.59
N TRP A 281 -9.26 -6.51 -17.81
CA TRP A 281 -9.10 -5.12 -18.22
C TRP A 281 -10.44 -4.34 -18.24
N VAL A 282 -11.53 -4.94 -18.72
CA VAL A 282 -12.86 -4.30 -18.69
C VAL A 282 -13.26 -3.98 -17.25
N ILE A 283 -13.13 -4.93 -16.34
CA ILE A 283 -13.44 -4.72 -14.90
C ILE A 283 -12.50 -3.69 -14.28
N GLN A 284 -11.22 -3.70 -14.63
CA GLN A 284 -10.25 -2.71 -14.13
C GLN A 284 -10.61 -1.29 -14.59
N CYS A 285 -10.95 -1.11 -15.87
CA CYS A 285 -11.39 0.19 -16.40
C CYS A 285 -12.69 0.66 -15.74
N ALA A 286 -13.65 -0.23 -15.52
CA ALA A 286 -14.89 0.10 -14.81
C ALA A 286 -14.60 0.49 -13.33
N ALA A 287 -13.67 -0.18 -12.67
CA ALA A 287 -13.24 0.17 -11.32
C ALA A 287 -12.57 1.55 -11.30
N ILE A 288 -11.68 1.87 -12.25
CA ILE A 288 -11.06 3.20 -12.37
C ILE A 288 -12.13 4.28 -12.52
N ALA A 289 -13.13 4.08 -13.40
CA ALA A 289 -14.22 5.03 -13.59
C ALA A 289 -15.06 5.22 -12.30
N GLY A 290 -15.37 4.13 -11.60
CA GLY A 290 -16.08 4.17 -10.32
C GLY A 290 -15.30 4.91 -9.23
N LEU A 291 -13.97 4.68 -9.15
CA LEU A 291 -13.09 5.36 -8.22
C LEU A 291 -12.94 6.85 -8.54
N ALA A 292 -12.86 7.21 -9.82
CA ALA A 292 -12.86 8.61 -10.24
C ALA A 292 -14.17 9.32 -9.83
N ALA A 293 -15.31 8.68 -10.01
CA ALA A 293 -16.61 9.20 -9.56
C ALA A 293 -16.65 9.33 -8.02
N ALA A 294 -16.09 8.35 -7.27
CA ALA A 294 -15.98 8.41 -5.81
C ALA A 294 -15.11 9.60 -5.35
N ILE A 295 -13.98 9.86 -6.00
CA ILE A 295 -13.12 11.03 -5.73
C ILE A 295 -13.90 12.33 -5.95
N VAL A 296 -14.56 12.47 -7.11
CA VAL A 296 -15.35 13.67 -7.42
C VAL A 296 -16.49 13.87 -6.41
N ARG A 297 -17.15 12.80 -6.00
CA ARG A 297 -18.20 12.84 -4.98
C ARG A 297 -17.67 13.30 -3.62
N THR A 298 -16.46 12.88 -3.24
CA THR A 298 -15.87 13.15 -1.91
C THR A 298 -14.99 14.39 -1.87
N ARG A 299 -14.77 15.08 -2.99
CA ARG A 299 -13.83 16.21 -3.13
C ARG A 299 -14.02 17.37 -2.14
N ARG A 300 -15.25 17.56 -1.63
CA ARG A 300 -15.61 18.58 -0.64
C ARG A 300 -15.96 17.99 0.74
N CYS A 301 -15.72 16.70 0.93
CA CYS A 301 -15.95 16.05 2.21
C CYS A 301 -14.79 16.32 3.16
N ARG A 302 -14.96 15.87 4.41
CA ARG A 302 -13.92 15.94 5.44
C ARG A 302 -12.61 15.30 4.92
N PRO A 303 -11.43 15.85 5.27
CA PRO A 303 -10.14 15.35 4.79
C PRO A 303 -9.91 13.85 5.03
N ALA A 304 -10.42 13.32 6.16
CA ALA A 304 -10.34 11.90 6.45
C ALA A 304 -11.07 11.02 5.42
N LEU A 305 -12.22 11.46 4.90
CA LEU A 305 -12.99 10.73 3.91
C LEU A 305 -12.34 10.80 2.53
N LEU A 306 -11.96 12.02 2.09
CA LEU A 306 -11.24 12.19 0.82
C LEU A 306 -9.90 11.42 0.83
N GLY A 307 -9.13 11.53 1.92
CA GLY A 307 -7.85 10.81 2.06
C GLY A 307 -8.03 9.29 2.04
N THR A 308 -9.07 8.77 2.70
CA THR A 308 -9.39 7.33 2.63
C THR A 308 -9.75 6.88 1.22
N VAL A 309 -10.59 7.66 0.52
CA VAL A 309 -10.96 7.36 -0.89
C VAL A 309 -9.73 7.43 -1.79
N ALA A 310 -8.83 8.41 -1.61
CA ALA A 310 -7.60 8.54 -2.37
C ALA A 310 -6.66 7.34 -2.15
N ILE A 311 -6.50 6.86 -0.90
CA ILE A 311 -5.71 5.67 -0.58
C ILE A 311 -6.32 4.41 -1.22
N ALA A 312 -7.62 4.21 -1.08
CA ALA A 312 -8.29 3.07 -1.72
C ALA A 312 -8.16 3.13 -3.25
N ALA A 313 -8.32 4.33 -3.83
CA ALA A 313 -8.15 4.55 -5.27
C ALA A 313 -6.72 4.25 -5.73
N SER A 314 -5.71 4.63 -4.96
CA SER A 314 -4.30 4.31 -5.29
C SER A 314 -4.03 2.81 -5.35
N LEU A 315 -4.65 2.02 -4.48
CA LEU A 315 -4.48 0.55 -4.47
C LEU A 315 -5.33 -0.16 -5.54
N LEU A 316 -6.50 0.38 -5.88
CA LEU A 316 -7.48 -0.29 -6.75
C LEU A 316 -7.43 0.18 -8.21
N ALA A 317 -6.95 1.39 -8.50
CA ALA A 317 -6.93 1.94 -9.86
C ALA A 317 -5.84 1.33 -10.75
N THR A 318 -4.82 0.71 -10.16
CA THR A 318 -3.78 -0.01 -10.88
C THR A 318 -4.13 -1.47 -11.03
N PRO A 319 -3.76 -2.15 -12.14
CA PRO A 319 -3.85 -3.61 -12.23
C PRO A 319 -2.78 -4.31 -11.38
N TYR A 320 -1.82 -3.56 -10.83
CA TYR A 320 -0.57 -4.01 -10.27
C TYR A 320 -0.30 -3.33 -8.92
N ALA A 321 -0.88 -3.86 -7.84
CA ALA A 321 -0.59 -3.54 -6.46
C ALA A 321 -0.54 -4.84 -5.64
N PHE A 322 0.43 -4.92 -4.74
CA PHE A 322 0.67 -6.11 -3.92
C PHE A 322 0.17 -5.94 -2.49
N ASP A 323 0.09 -7.05 -1.78
CA ASP A 323 -0.33 -7.09 -0.37
C ASP A 323 0.59 -6.29 0.58
N TYR A 324 1.88 -6.14 0.28
CA TYR A 324 2.77 -5.24 1.03
C TYR A 324 2.46 -3.75 0.81
N ASP A 325 1.81 -3.38 -0.29
CA ASP A 325 1.33 -2.00 -0.50
C ASP A 325 0.17 -1.64 0.42
N MET A 326 -0.50 -2.64 1.01
CA MET A 326 -1.59 -2.42 1.97
C MET A 326 -1.13 -1.71 3.26
N VAL A 327 0.16 -1.53 3.51
CA VAL A 327 0.63 -0.70 4.64
C VAL A 327 -0.05 0.67 4.64
N VAL A 328 -0.27 1.27 3.46
CA VAL A 328 -0.96 2.56 3.36
C VAL A 328 -2.43 2.50 3.79
N LEU A 329 -3.07 1.33 3.69
CA LEU A 329 -4.47 1.13 4.14
C LEU A 329 -4.61 1.32 5.66
N GLY A 330 -3.54 1.05 6.43
CA GLY A 330 -3.51 1.32 7.87
C GLY A 330 -3.78 2.79 8.20
N ILE A 331 -3.34 3.72 7.35
CA ILE A 331 -3.62 5.16 7.50
C ILE A 331 -5.11 5.44 7.26
N ALA A 332 -5.72 4.84 6.24
CA ALA A 332 -7.13 4.98 5.94
C ALA A 332 -8.00 4.43 7.07
N ILE A 333 -7.65 3.26 7.62
CA ILE A 333 -8.34 2.66 8.79
C ILE A 333 -8.23 3.59 10.00
N ALA A 334 -7.05 4.12 10.30
CA ALA A 334 -6.83 5.05 11.42
C ALA A 334 -7.62 6.36 11.25
N TRP A 335 -7.72 6.89 10.04
CA TRP A 335 -8.53 8.08 9.72
C TRP A 335 -10.02 7.82 9.97
N LEU A 336 -10.55 6.71 9.45
CA LEU A 336 -11.96 6.37 9.63
C LEU A 336 -12.29 6.08 11.09
N ALA A 337 -11.41 5.38 11.82
CA ALA A 337 -11.60 5.14 13.25
C ALA A 337 -11.65 6.47 14.02
N ARG A 338 -10.75 7.40 13.70
CA ARG A 338 -10.70 8.71 14.34
C ARG A 338 -11.91 9.58 13.98
N ASP A 339 -12.34 9.55 12.73
CA ASP A 339 -13.56 10.21 12.28
C ASP A 339 -14.80 9.63 12.99
N ALA A 340 -14.83 8.32 13.16
CA ALA A 340 -15.90 7.63 13.87
C ALA A 340 -15.93 7.95 15.38
N ASP A 341 -14.76 8.07 16.00
CA ASP A 341 -14.66 8.50 17.40
C ASP A 341 -15.18 9.92 17.62
N THR A 342 -15.04 10.80 16.63
CA THR A 342 -15.49 12.20 16.70
C THR A 342 -16.96 12.37 16.33
N HIS A 343 -17.44 11.65 15.32
CA HIS A 343 -18.79 11.84 14.74
C HIS A 343 -19.76 10.68 15.06
N GLY A 344 -19.34 9.74 15.91
CA GLY A 344 -20.10 8.53 16.22
C GLY A 344 -19.81 7.37 15.28
N TRP A 345 -19.72 6.17 15.85
CA TRP A 345 -19.62 4.92 15.11
C TRP A 345 -20.99 4.52 14.54
N ARG A 346 -21.01 4.11 13.29
CA ARG A 346 -22.18 3.53 12.65
C ARG A 346 -22.14 2.01 12.80
N ARG A 347 -23.30 1.38 12.67
CA ARG A 347 -23.48 -0.06 12.79
C ARG A 347 -22.60 -0.81 11.76
N GLY A 348 -21.86 -1.80 12.22
CA GLY A 348 -20.98 -2.66 11.40
C GLY A 348 -19.62 -2.04 11.04
N GLU A 349 -19.37 -0.76 11.32
CA GLU A 349 -18.11 -0.12 10.93
C GLU A 349 -16.91 -0.69 11.68
N ARG A 350 -17.05 -0.97 12.98
CA ARG A 350 -15.96 -1.59 13.75
C ARG A 350 -15.61 -2.96 13.23
N ALA A 351 -16.61 -3.76 12.88
CA ALA A 351 -16.42 -5.08 12.30
C ALA A 351 -15.70 -5.02 10.95
N LEU A 352 -16.13 -4.11 10.05
CA LEU A 352 -15.51 -3.92 8.74
C LEU A 352 -14.06 -3.42 8.83
N LEU A 353 -13.77 -2.45 9.71
CA LEU A 353 -12.41 -1.95 9.91
C LEU A 353 -11.52 -3.00 10.59
N ALA A 354 -12.04 -3.79 11.54
CA ALA A 354 -11.31 -4.89 12.15
C ALA A 354 -11.01 -6.00 11.13
N PHE A 355 -11.96 -6.33 10.26
CA PHE A 355 -11.74 -7.24 9.14
C PHE A 355 -10.63 -6.72 8.22
N ALA A 356 -10.70 -5.46 7.80
CA ALA A 356 -9.70 -4.85 6.93
C ALA A 356 -8.31 -4.78 7.58
N TYR A 357 -8.25 -4.59 8.90
CA TYR A 357 -7.02 -4.64 9.67
C TYR A 357 -6.40 -6.04 9.69
N CYS A 358 -7.21 -7.08 9.88
CA CYS A 358 -6.71 -8.46 9.98
C CYS A 358 -6.47 -9.13 8.61
N ALA A 359 -7.11 -8.66 7.55
CA ALA A 359 -7.09 -9.29 6.22
C ALA A 359 -5.68 -9.59 5.68
N PRO A 360 -4.67 -8.72 5.77
CA PRO A 360 -3.34 -9.02 5.24
C PRO A 360 -2.65 -10.21 5.92
N LEU A 361 -3.08 -10.61 7.11
CA LEU A 361 -2.54 -11.76 7.84
C LEU A 361 -2.78 -13.09 7.10
N PHE A 362 -3.95 -13.25 6.52
CA PHE A 362 -4.39 -14.52 5.92
C PHE A 362 -4.86 -14.37 4.48
N GLY A 363 -4.99 -13.15 3.96
CA GLY A 363 -5.60 -12.88 2.66
C GLY A 363 -4.90 -13.58 1.50
N ARG A 364 -3.55 -13.62 1.50
CA ARG A 364 -2.78 -14.33 0.47
C ARG A 364 -3.01 -15.85 0.54
N ALA A 365 -2.98 -16.43 1.73
CA ALA A 365 -3.18 -17.87 1.92
C ALA A 365 -4.60 -18.29 1.51
N VAL A 366 -5.61 -17.55 1.94
CA VAL A 366 -7.01 -17.79 1.54
C VAL A 366 -7.18 -17.63 0.04
N ALA A 367 -6.64 -16.58 -0.56
CA ALA A 367 -6.72 -16.38 -2.01
C ALA A 367 -6.07 -17.54 -2.79
N ALA A 368 -4.91 -18.03 -2.33
CA ALA A 368 -4.21 -19.13 -2.97
C ALA A 368 -4.95 -20.48 -2.88
N THR A 369 -5.73 -20.72 -1.82
CA THR A 369 -6.40 -22.00 -1.56
C THR A 369 -7.88 -22.03 -1.97
N THR A 370 -8.57 -20.87 -1.86
CA THR A 370 -10.03 -20.78 -2.08
C THR A 370 -10.43 -19.87 -3.23
N LEU A 371 -9.45 -19.19 -3.85
CA LEU A 371 -9.65 -18.18 -4.90
C LEU A 371 -10.45 -16.95 -4.44
N VAL A 372 -10.68 -16.77 -3.14
CA VAL A 372 -11.38 -15.60 -2.60
C VAL A 372 -10.40 -14.45 -2.42
N PRO A 373 -10.56 -13.29 -3.10
CA PRO A 373 -9.62 -12.17 -3.03
C PRO A 373 -9.84 -11.32 -1.76
N VAL A 374 -9.51 -11.87 -0.59
CA VAL A 374 -9.78 -11.28 0.73
C VAL A 374 -9.21 -9.88 0.88
N ASN A 375 -8.00 -9.65 0.39
CA ASN A 375 -7.33 -8.34 0.48
C ASN A 375 -8.05 -7.27 -0.36
N LEU A 376 -8.54 -7.62 -1.55
CA LEU A 376 -9.39 -6.73 -2.35
C LEU A 376 -10.69 -6.39 -1.59
N ILE A 377 -11.35 -7.40 -1.03
CA ILE A 377 -12.59 -7.21 -0.26
C ILE A 377 -12.34 -6.28 0.95
N ALA A 378 -11.19 -6.40 1.60
CA ALA A 378 -10.78 -5.53 2.70
C ALA A 378 -10.64 -4.05 2.27
N ILE A 379 -10.01 -3.79 1.13
CA ILE A 379 -9.87 -2.42 0.61
C ILE A 379 -11.24 -1.86 0.21
N LEU A 380 -12.09 -2.67 -0.43
CA LEU A 380 -13.46 -2.29 -0.78
C LEU A 380 -14.32 -2.02 0.46
N ALA A 381 -14.13 -2.76 1.56
CA ALA A 381 -14.82 -2.50 2.83
C ALA A 381 -14.44 -1.14 3.41
N VAL A 382 -13.15 -0.78 3.41
CA VAL A 382 -12.68 0.55 3.85
C VAL A 382 -13.24 1.67 2.96
N LEU A 383 -13.25 1.47 1.64
CA LEU A 383 -13.86 2.41 0.69
C LEU A 383 -15.36 2.57 0.96
N ALA A 384 -16.08 1.47 1.16
CA ALA A 384 -17.52 1.50 1.43
C ALA A 384 -17.86 2.25 2.73
N VAL A 385 -17.07 2.06 3.80
CA VAL A 385 -17.23 2.82 5.05
C VAL A 385 -17.03 4.32 4.80
N ALA A 386 -15.99 4.71 4.04
CA ALA A 386 -15.74 6.11 3.71
C ALA A 386 -16.91 6.72 2.93
N LEU A 387 -17.38 6.05 1.87
CA LEU A 387 -18.49 6.51 1.02
C LEU A 387 -19.82 6.57 1.78
N ALA A 388 -20.10 5.60 2.64
CA ALA A 388 -21.30 5.63 3.49
C ALA A 388 -21.31 6.86 4.40
N ARG A 389 -20.15 7.30 4.91
CA ARG A 389 -19.99 8.47 5.77
C ARG A 389 -20.14 9.81 5.05
N THR A 390 -20.15 9.85 3.71
CA THR A 390 -20.45 11.07 2.95
C THR A 390 -21.93 11.45 3.00
N SER A 391 -22.83 10.49 3.27
CA SER A 391 -24.27 10.74 3.45
C SER A 391 -24.57 11.11 4.91
N PRO A 392 -25.47 12.09 5.17
CA PRO A 392 -25.88 12.39 6.54
C PRO A 392 -26.42 11.10 7.20
N ALA A 393 -26.06 10.88 8.47
CA ALA A 393 -26.62 9.78 9.23
C ALA A 393 -28.15 9.92 9.21
N ILE A 394 -28.85 8.86 8.77
CA ILE A 394 -30.29 8.76 9.00
C ILE A 394 -30.44 8.77 10.52
N LYS A 395 -30.92 9.90 11.10
CA LYS A 395 -31.25 9.97 12.51
C LYS A 395 -32.22 8.85 12.78
N ALA A 396 -31.84 7.87 13.59
CA ALA A 396 -32.77 6.91 14.10
C ALA A 396 -33.91 7.73 14.73
N SER A 397 -35.11 7.58 14.20
CA SER A 397 -36.31 8.22 14.74
C SER A 397 -36.37 7.83 16.21
N PRO A 398 -36.47 8.77 17.17
CA PRO A 398 -36.64 8.41 18.56
C PRO A 398 -37.89 7.53 18.63
N SER A 399 -37.71 6.33 19.14
CA SER A 399 -38.78 5.35 19.36
C SER A 399 -40.00 6.02 19.97
N ARG A 400 -41.17 5.89 19.32
CA ARG A 400 -42.49 6.37 19.74
C ARG A 400 -43.02 5.72 21.02
N HIS A 401 -42.16 5.43 22.00
CA HIS A 401 -42.56 4.73 23.23
C HIS A 401 -42.66 5.63 24.46
N LEU A 402 -42.71 6.97 24.31
CA LEU A 402 -42.88 7.88 25.46
C LEU A 402 -44.07 8.84 25.28
N ARG A 403 -45.18 8.44 24.61
CA ARG A 403 -46.45 9.19 24.61
C ARG A 403 -47.63 8.32 25.06
N ALA A 404 -47.45 7.48 26.06
CA ALA A 404 -48.57 6.75 26.65
C ALA A 404 -48.61 6.79 28.21
N ALA A 405 -47.93 7.76 28.82
CA ALA A 405 -47.88 7.88 30.27
C ALA A 405 -48.24 9.30 30.80
N SER A 406 -49.01 10.07 30.03
CA SER A 406 -49.54 11.37 30.54
C SER A 406 -51.02 11.59 30.17
N ALA A 407 -51.83 10.53 30.27
CA ALA A 407 -53.28 10.63 30.19
C ALA A 407 -53.90 9.56 31.12
N GLN A 408 -53.72 9.75 32.41
CA GLN A 408 -54.61 9.26 33.49
C GLN A 408 -54.48 10.18 34.69
#